data_f5e4c4eea48941cfa3ebedf42c0eef65
#
_entry.id   f5e4c4eea48941cfa3ebedf42c0eef65
#
_cell.length_a   1.000
_cell.length_b   1.000
_cell.length_c   1.000
_cell.angle_alpha   90.00
_cell.angle_beta   90.00
_cell.angle_gamma   90.00
#
_symmetry.space_group_name_H-M   'P 1'
#
loop_
_entity.id
_entity.type
_entity.pdbx_description
1 polymer ?
#
loop_
_entity_poly.entity_id
_entity_poly.type
_entity_poly.pdbx_seq_one_letter_code
_entity_poly.pdbx_strand_id
1 'polypeptide(L)'
;MIDNTHVVVLRGSGRDMVPVPEMAAFGERFGFHFVAHAIGHANRSAYVERNFDFIEGNFLAGRTFASWEDLNQRAREWCDKVNATYKKHIRAVPRELYAVERVHLKPLPVWIPEVYRLQQRLVDVEGYVALHTNRFSVPADWIGRRVEVRETKDKVEIQLDGRRMVTHLRIAEAEHQRITLSEHRPPRGQQGPRPDPHPEEKDILTAAPELIGYVAGLKKRSRKLITLALRQLLRFVREYPREPLVGAVEEATRYGLYDLDRLERMILRRVAHEYFLLNEGSHEDD
;
A
#
# COMPACT_ATOMS: atom_id res chain seq x y z
N MET A 1 -23.44 -13.58 -13.33
CA MET A 1 -24.09 -12.31 -13.72
C MET A 1 -23.72 -11.27 -12.66
N ILE A 2 -23.47 -10.03 -13.04
CA ILE A 2 -23.02 -8.96 -12.16
C ILE A 2 -23.80 -7.67 -12.41
N ASP A 3 -23.74 -6.74 -11.47
CA ASP A 3 -24.16 -5.37 -11.64
C ASP A 3 -23.21 -4.60 -12.60
N ASN A 4 -23.67 -3.45 -13.13
CA ASN A 4 -22.87 -2.59 -14.04
C ASN A 4 -21.79 -1.79 -13.29
N THR A 5 -21.02 -2.45 -12.45
CA THR A 5 -19.92 -1.81 -11.71
C THR A 5 -18.72 -1.53 -12.61
N HIS A 6 -18.15 -0.33 -12.53
CA HIS A 6 -16.94 0.06 -13.27
C HIS A 6 -15.69 -0.76 -12.93
N VAL A 7 -15.71 -1.52 -11.84
CA VAL A 7 -14.64 -2.47 -11.50
C VAL A 7 -14.53 -3.59 -12.54
N VAL A 8 -15.66 -4.01 -13.11
CA VAL A 8 -15.72 -5.12 -14.06
C VAL A 8 -16.11 -4.66 -15.46
N VAL A 9 -16.98 -3.66 -15.57
CA VAL A 9 -17.55 -3.18 -16.84
C VAL A 9 -16.79 -1.96 -17.31
N LEU A 10 -16.04 -2.09 -18.40
CA LEU A 10 -15.36 -0.97 -19.06
C LEU A 10 -16.36 -0.11 -19.84
N ARG A 11 -17.26 -0.76 -20.59
CA ARG A 11 -18.33 -0.12 -21.36
C ARG A 11 -19.43 -1.11 -21.73
N GLY A 12 -20.59 -0.59 -22.12
CA GLY A 12 -21.73 -1.40 -22.54
C GLY A 12 -22.50 -2.01 -21.35
N SER A 13 -23.49 -2.82 -21.64
CA SER A 13 -24.32 -3.52 -20.64
C SER A 13 -24.95 -4.77 -21.26
N GLY A 14 -25.43 -5.69 -20.45
CA GLY A 14 -26.04 -6.93 -20.93
C GLY A 14 -25.07 -7.77 -21.76
N ARG A 15 -25.47 -8.16 -22.97
CA ARG A 15 -24.65 -8.96 -23.87
C ARG A 15 -23.55 -8.18 -24.57
N ASP A 16 -23.69 -6.85 -24.64
CA ASP A 16 -22.72 -5.95 -25.29
C ASP A 16 -21.70 -5.39 -24.29
N MET A 17 -21.64 -5.96 -23.10
CA MET A 17 -20.67 -5.60 -22.08
C MET A 17 -19.25 -5.95 -22.52
N VAL A 18 -18.35 -4.96 -22.42
CA VAL A 18 -16.91 -5.15 -22.54
C VAL A 18 -16.33 -5.12 -21.13
N PRO A 19 -15.70 -6.20 -20.66
CA PRO A 19 -15.08 -6.23 -19.33
C PRO A 19 -13.80 -5.43 -19.31
N VAL A 20 -13.39 -4.99 -18.11
CA VAL A 20 -12.04 -4.50 -17.84
C VAL A 20 -11.04 -5.65 -18.12
N PRO A 21 -9.89 -5.40 -18.81
CA PRO A 21 -8.97 -6.45 -19.24
C PRO A 21 -8.51 -7.40 -18.11
N GLU A 22 -8.23 -6.85 -16.94
CA GLU A 22 -7.82 -7.63 -15.76
C GLU A 22 -8.92 -8.57 -15.28
N MET A 23 -10.18 -8.13 -15.36
CA MET A 23 -11.33 -8.94 -14.98
C MET A 23 -11.65 -9.99 -16.04
N ALA A 24 -11.42 -9.67 -17.32
CA ALA A 24 -11.50 -10.67 -18.39
C ALA A 24 -10.48 -11.79 -18.19
N ALA A 25 -9.21 -11.44 -17.92
CA ALA A 25 -8.14 -12.40 -17.62
C ALA A 25 -8.43 -13.23 -16.35
N PHE A 26 -9.02 -12.59 -15.32
CA PHE A 26 -9.48 -13.30 -14.13
C PHE A 26 -10.56 -14.33 -14.47
N GLY A 27 -11.57 -13.95 -15.24
CA GLY A 27 -12.63 -14.85 -15.67
C GLY A 27 -12.10 -16.03 -16.49
N GLU A 28 -11.20 -15.78 -17.45
CA GLU A 28 -10.55 -16.81 -18.25
C GLU A 28 -9.77 -17.81 -17.39
N ARG A 29 -8.98 -17.31 -16.43
CA ARG A 29 -8.21 -18.12 -15.50
C ARG A 29 -9.09 -19.07 -14.69
N PHE A 30 -10.24 -18.61 -14.22
CA PHE A 30 -11.16 -19.41 -13.40
C PHE A 30 -12.22 -20.15 -14.24
N GLY A 31 -12.16 -20.03 -15.56
CA GLY A 31 -13.03 -20.74 -16.49
C GLY A 31 -14.47 -20.22 -16.52
N PHE A 32 -14.68 -18.93 -16.30
CA PHE A 32 -15.98 -18.27 -16.41
C PHE A 32 -15.86 -16.91 -17.11
N HIS A 33 -16.98 -16.32 -17.48
CA HIS A 33 -17.04 -14.95 -18.02
C HIS A 33 -18.10 -14.13 -17.28
N PHE A 34 -17.83 -12.84 -17.17
CA PHE A 34 -18.79 -11.91 -16.59
C PHE A 34 -19.89 -11.58 -17.59
N VAL A 35 -21.11 -11.41 -17.07
CA VAL A 35 -22.27 -10.91 -17.82
C VAL A 35 -22.92 -9.84 -16.97
N ALA A 36 -22.96 -8.61 -17.48
CA ALA A 36 -23.60 -7.50 -16.79
C ALA A 36 -25.12 -7.53 -16.97
N HIS A 37 -25.86 -6.90 -16.07
CA HIS A 37 -27.26 -6.67 -16.23
C HIS A 37 -27.53 -5.68 -17.39
N ALA A 38 -28.56 -5.94 -18.18
CA ALA A 38 -29.05 -4.94 -19.13
C ALA A 38 -29.63 -3.74 -18.37
N ILE A 39 -29.38 -2.55 -18.88
CA ILE A 39 -29.93 -1.31 -18.30
C ILE A 39 -31.49 -1.38 -18.32
N GLY A 40 -32.11 -0.95 -17.22
CA GLY A 40 -33.58 -0.94 -17.08
C GLY A 40 -34.18 -2.17 -16.38
N HIS A 41 -33.39 -3.17 -16.00
CA HIS A 41 -33.86 -4.34 -15.27
C HIS A 41 -33.51 -4.30 -13.76
N ALA A 42 -34.00 -3.28 -13.05
CA ALA A 42 -33.75 -3.08 -11.60
C ALA A 42 -34.16 -4.28 -10.73
N ASN A 43 -35.15 -5.07 -11.15
CA ASN A 43 -35.66 -6.23 -10.38
C ASN A 43 -34.66 -7.41 -10.28
N ARG A 44 -33.59 -7.43 -11.06
CA ARG A 44 -32.59 -8.54 -10.99
C ARG A 44 -31.73 -8.50 -9.76
N SER A 45 -31.51 -7.30 -9.19
CA SER A 45 -30.80 -7.12 -7.92
C SER A 45 -31.63 -7.57 -6.71
N ALA A 46 -32.97 -7.62 -6.84
CA ALA A 46 -33.88 -7.95 -5.75
C ALA A 46 -33.63 -9.33 -5.12
N TYR A 47 -33.07 -10.29 -5.85
CA TYR A 47 -32.71 -11.59 -5.28
C TYR A 47 -31.51 -11.48 -4.34
N VAL A 48 -30.53 -10.66 -4.66
CA VAL A 48 -29.34 -10.42 -3.83
C VAL A 48 -29.75 -9.61 -2.60
N GLU A 49 -30.54 -8.56 -2.79
CA GLU A 49 -31.08 -7.72 -1.71
C GLU A 49 -31.89 -8.54 -0.69
N ARG A 50 -32.77 -9.41 -1.14
CA ARG A 50 -33.53 -10.32 -0.25
C ARG A 50 -32.62 -11.26 0.55
N ASN A 51 -31.50 -11.67 0.00
CA ASN A 51 -30.54 -12.48 0.74
C ASN A 51 -29.84 -11.67 1.83
N PHE A 52 -29.53 -10.41 1.59
CA PHE A 52 -29.00 -9.51 2.63
C PHE A 52 -30.04 -9.27 3.71
N ASP A 53 -31.27 -8.93 3.37
CA ASP A 53 -32.38 -8.79 4.32
C ASP A 53 -32.58 -10.06 5.17
N PHE A 54 -32.46 -11.24 4.53
CA PHE A 54 -32.56 -12.52 5.24
C PHE A 54 -31.41 -12.72 6.22
N ILE A 55 -30.16 -12.35 5.87
CA ILE A 55 -29.02 -12.44 6.77
C ILE A 55 -29.17 -11.44 7.91
N GLU A 56 -29.49 -10.19 7.59
CA GLU A 56 -29.69 -9.14 8.60
C GLU A 56 -30.79 -9.51 9.60
N GLY A 57 -31.97 -9.91 9.11
CA GLY A 57 -33.13 -10.23 9.95
C GLY A 57 -33.01 -11.53 10.71
N ASN A 58 -32.30 -12.54 10.19
CA ASN A 58 -32.26 -13.88 10.80
C ASN A 58 -30.95 -14.23 11.50
N PHE A 59 -29.84 -13.55 11.12
CA PHE A 59 -28.53 -13.81 11.74
C PHE A 59 -28.04 -12.63 12.57
N LEU A 60 -28.07 -11.40 12.05
CA LEU A 60 -27.50 -10.24 12.74
C LEU A 60 -28.44 -9.61 13.76
N ALA A 61 -29.73 -9.50 13.44
CA ALA A 61 -30.69 -8.80 14.29
C ALA A 61 -30.77 -9.36 15.69
N GLY A 62 -30.61 -8.47 16.69
CA GLY A 62 -30.71 -8.80 18.11
C GLY A 62 -29.54 -9.62 18.69
N ARG A 63 -28.45 -9.77 17.95
CA ARG A 63 -27.26 -10.48 18.43
C ARG A 63 -26.11 -9.52 18.68
N THR A 64 -25.30 -9.86 19.67
CA THR A 64 -24.02 -9.23 19.97
C THR A 64 -22.90 -10.25 19.78
N PHE A 65 -21.75 -9.79 19.31
CA PHE A 65 -20.59 -10.62 19.06
C PHE A 65 -19.40 -10.09 19.87
N ALA A 66 -18.64 -11.00 20.47
CA ALA A 66 -17.50 -10.64 21.33
C ALA A 66 -16.29 -10.19 20.49
N SER A 67 -16.13 -10.73 19.29
CA SER A 67 -15.05 -10.41 18.34
C SER A 67 -15.46 -10.76 16.91
N TRP A 68 -14.61 -10.41 15.94
CA TRP A 68 -14.76 -10.83 14.55
C TRP A 68 -14.69 -12.36 14.38
N GLU A 69 -13.89 -13.04 15.19
CA GLU A 69 -13.76 -14.49 15.20
C GLU A 69 -15.06 -15.15 15.67
N ASP A 70 -15.66 -14.63 16.75
CA ASP A 70 -16.95 -15.09 17.27
C ASP A 70 -18.05 -14.88 16.22
N LEU A 71 -18.11 -13.71 15.59
CA LEU A 71 -19.05 -13.45 14.50
C LEU A 71 -18.88 -14.45 13.35
N ASN A 72 -17.67 -14.67 12.89
CA ASN A 72 -17.38 -15.58 11.78
C ASN A 72 -17.66 -17.04 12.11
N GLN A 73 -17.40 -17.46 13.33
CA GLN A 73 -17.73 -18.81 13.80
C GLN A 73 -19.25 -19.01 13.81
N ARG A 74 -19.99 -18.12 14.47
CA ARG A 74 -21.46 -18.20 14.52
C ARG A 74 -22.11 -18.06 13.15
N ALA A 75 -21.55 -17.27 12.25
CA ALA A 75 -22.01 -17.18 10.87
C ALA A 75 -21.89 -18.53 10.15
N ARG A 76 -20.77 -19.24 10.31
CA ARG A 76 -20.59 -20.58 9.74
C ARG A 76 -21.60 -21.58 10.30
N GLU A 77 -21.77 -21.64 11.61
CA GLU A 77 -22.72 -22.51 12.27
C GLU A 77 -24.16 -22.22 11.81
N TRP A 78 -24.51 -20.93 11.70
CA TRP A 78 -25.80 -20.51 11.18
C TRP A 78 -26.00 -20.90 9.71
N CYS A 79 -25.02 -20.67 8.85
CA CYS A 79 -25.05 -21.10 7.45
C CYS A 79 -25.24 -22.62 7.33
N ASP A 80 -24.51 -23.41 8.14
CA ASP A 80 -24.64 -24.88 8.17
C ASP A 80 -26.07 -25.30 8.55
N LYS A 81 -26.65 -24.68 9.57
CA LYS A 81 -28.04 -24.93 9.97
C LYS A 81 -29.04 -24.55 8.88
N VAL A 82 -28.88 -23.37 8.28
CA VAL A 82 -29.77 -22.90 7.20
C VAL A 82 -29.70 -23.81 5.98
N ASN A 83 -28.48 -24.23 5.61
CA ASN A 83 -28.27 -25.10 4.46
C ASN A 83 -28.70 -26.56 4.70
N ALA A 84 -28.82 -26.99 5.93
CA ALA A 84 -29.34 -28.31 6.30
C ALA A 84 -30.87 -28.33 6.49
N THR A 85 -31.53 -27.17 6.41
CA THR A 85 -32.98 -27.06 6.62
C THR A 85 -33.73 -27.07 5.29
N TYR A 86 -34.81 -27.86 5.21
CA TYR A 86 -35.69 -27.92 4.03
C TYR A 86 -36.28 -26.55 3.69
N LYS A 87 -36.19 -26.15 2.44
CA LYS A 87 -36.69 -24.87 1.91
C LYS A 87 -37.91 -25.11 1.00
N LYS A 88 -39.06 -24.62 1.43
CA LYS A 88 -40.33 -24.78 0.71
C LYS A 88 -40.30 -24.25 -0.73
N HIS A 89 -39.62 -23.11 -0.98
CA HIS A 89 -39.59 -22.44 -2.26
C HIS A 89 -38.75 -23.21 -3.32
N ILE A 90 -37.72 -23.96 -2.90
CA ILE A 90 -36.94 -24.83 -3.79
C ILE A 90 -37.29 -26.30 -3.62
N ARG A 91 -38.20 -26.63 -2.68
CA ARG A 91 -38.66 -28.01 -2.36
C ARG A 91 -37.52 -28.98 -2.09
N ALA A 92 -36.45 -28.54 -1.47
CA ALA A 92 -35.26 -29.34 -1.19
C ALA A 92 -34.46 -28.80 -0.02
N VAL A 93 -33.49 -29.58 0.43
CA VAL A 93 -32.45 -29.17 1.35
C VAL A 93 -31.25 -28.66 0.54
N PRO A 94 -30.80 -27.40 0.72
CA PRO A 94 -29.69 -26.82 -0.07
C PRO A 94 -28.41 -27.67 -0.06
N ARG A 95 -28.05 -28.27 1.07
CA ARG A 95 -26.88 -29.16 1.22
C ARG A 95 -26.96 -30.39 0.33
N GLU A 96 -28.15 -30.97 0.18
CA GLU A 96 -28.38 -32.13 -0.71
C GLU A 96 -28.25 -31.74 -2.18
N LEU A 97 -28.84 -30.60 -2.57
CA LEU A 97 -28.67 -30.06 -3.92
C LEU A 97 -27.21 -29.78 -4.26
N TYR A 98 -26.48 -29.20 -3.31
CA TYR A 98 -25.04 -28.95 -3.48
C TYR A 98 -24.24 -30.23 -3.64
N ALA A 99 -24.60 -31.30 -2.93
CA ALA A 99 -23.91 -32.60 -3.07
C ALA A 99 -24.05 -33.16 -4.50
N VAL A 100 -25.20 -32.96 -5.14
CA VAL A 100 -25.41 -33.33 -6.56
C VAL A 100 -24.66 -32.39 -7.50
N GLU A 101 -24.70 -31.08 -7.26
CA GLU A 101 -24.03 -30.07 -8.09
C GLU A 101 -22.51 -30.19 -8.05
N ARG A 102 -21.95 -30.50 -6.88
CA ARG A 102 -20.51 -30.54 -6.61
C ARG A 102 -19.71 -31.39 -7.60
N VAL A 103 -20.27 -32.50 -8.07
CA VAL A 103 -19.60 -33.39 -9.03
C VAL A 103 -19.43 -32.75 -10.42
N HIS A 104 -20.22 -31.71 -10.73
CA HIS A 104 -20.17 -30.98 -11.98
C HIS A 104 -19.34 -29.70 -11.91
N LEU A 105 -18.92 -29.30 -10.70
CA LEU A 105 -18.09 -28.12 -10.53
C LEU A 105 -16.66 -28.37 -11.03
N LYS A 106 -16.11 -27.41 -11.75
CA LYS A 106 -14.71 -27.45 -12.18
C LYS A 106 -13.78 -27.25 -10.97
N PRO A 107 -12.66 -27.98 -10.90
CA PRO A 107 -11.66 -27.71 -9.87
C PRO A 107 -11.09 -26.30 -10.03
N LEU A 108 -10.69 -25.69 -8.92
CA LEU A 108 -9.98 -24.42 -8.95
C LEU A 108 -8.61 -24.60 -9.64
N PRO A 109 -8.06 -23.57 -10.27
CA PRO A 109 -6.71 -23.60 -10.81
C PRO A 109 -5.70 -24.03 -9.74
N VAL A 110 -4.66 -24.76 -10.14
CA VAL A 110 -3.58 -25.23 -9.24
C VAL A 110 -2.91 -24.06 -8.52
N TRP A 111 -2.78 -22.93 -9.21
CA TRP A 111 -2.25 -21.71 -8.64
C TRP A 111 -3.32 -20.61 -8.62
N ILE A 112 -3.67 -20.18 -7.43
CA ILE A 112 -4.55 -19.03 -7.19
C ILE A 112 -3.65 -17.87 -6.80
N PRO A 113 -3.65 -16.76 -7.56
CA PRO A 113 -2.85 -15.58 -7.22
C PRO A 113 -3.27 -15.02 -5.88
N GLU A 114 -2.28 -14.71 -5.06
CA GLU A 114 -2.52 -14.01 -3.80
C GLU A 114 -3.06 -12.60 -4.07
N VAL A 115 -4.11 -12.23 -3.36
CA VAL A 115 -4.67 -10.87 -3.44
C VAL A 115 -3.78 -9.95 -2.62
N TYR A 116 -3.30 -8.88 -3.24
CA TYR A 116 -2.46 -7.89 -2.58
C TYR A 116 -2.78 -6.47 -3.04
N ARG A 117 -2.40 -5.52 -2.21
CA ARG A 117 -2.33 -4.10 -2.57
C ARG A 117 -0.88 -3.71 -2.79
N LEU A 118 -0.62 -3.01 -3.88
CA LEU A 118 0.69 -2.52 -4.22
C LEU A 118 0.75 -1.01 -4.02
N GLN A 119 1.76 -0.54 -3.31
CA GLN A 119 1.95 0.89 -3.05
C GLN A 119 3.44 1.23 -3.10
N GLN A 120 3.76 2.41 -3.59
CA GLN A 120 5.11 2.95 -3.47
C GLN A 120 5.22 3.85 -2.24
N ARG A 121 6.29 3.69 -1.49
CA ARG A 121 6.56 4.45 -0.27
C ARG A 121 8.02 4.90 -0.23
N LEU A 122 8.27 5.99 0.50
CA LEU A 122 9.62 6.46 0.81
C LEU A 122 10.03 5.93 2.19
N VAL A 123 11.27 5.47 2.29
CA VAL A 123 11.86 5.09 3.58
C VAL A 123 12.27 6.36 4.32
N ASP A 124 11.75 6.54 5.52
CA ASP A 124 12.07 7.72 6.34
C ASP A 124 13.48 7.68 6.97
N VAL A 125 13.87 8.80 7.57
CA VAL A 125 15.18 8.99 8.19
C VAL A 125 15.45 8.06 9.39
N GLU A 126 14.41 7.48 9.95
CA GLU A 126 14.51 6.52 11.04
C GLU A 126 14.61 5.08 10.54
N GLY A 127 14.51 4.84 9.23
CA GLY A 127 14.53 3.51 8.61
C GLY A 127 13.21 2.77 8.72
N TYR A 128 12.10 3.49 8.52
CA TYR A 128 10.77 2.89 8.47
C TYR A 128 10.03 3.28 7.21
N VAL A 129 9.08 2.46 6.88
CA VAL A 129 8.06 2.69 5.84
C VAL A 129 6.71 2.86 6.52
N ALA A 130 6.04 3.95 6.23
CA ALA A 130 4.68 4.18 6.70
C ALA A 130 3.67 3.46 5.80
N LEU A 131 2.81 2.65 6.40
CA LEU A 131 1.68 2.00 5.74
C LEU A 131 0.45 2.13 6.65
N HIS A 132 -0.61 2.75 6.13
CA HIS A 132 -1.74 3.21 6.94
C HIS A 132 -1.25 4.09 8.10
N THR A 133 -1.57 3.74 9.34
CA THR A 133 -1.11 4.44 10.55
C THR A 133 0.15 3.81 11.17
N ASN A 134 0.61 2.66 10.65
CA ASN A 134 1.73 1.89 11.20
C ASN A 134 3.04 2.16 10.46
N ARG A 135 4.16 1.87 11.14
CA ARG A 135 5.51 2.04 10.60
C ARG A 135 6.29 0.73 10.68
N PHE A 136 6.79 0.25 9.56
CA PHE A 136 7.51 -1.01 9.42
C PHE A 136 8.99 -0.77 9.18
N SER A 137 9.86 -1.39 9.97
CA SER A 137 11.30 -1.19 9.87
C SER A 137 11.88 -1.83 8.61
N VAL A 138 12.90 -1.18 8.05
CA VAL A 138 13.73 -1.70 6.95
C VAL A 138 15.21 -1.49 7.26
N PRO A 139 16.13 -2.16 6.55
CA PRO A 139 17.56 -1.92 6.68
C PRO A 139 17.93 -0.44 6.53
N ALA A 140 18.90 0.02 7.31
CA ALA A 140 19.28 1.43 7.37
C ALA A 140 19.82 1.98 6.03
N ASP A 141 20.40 1.14 5.19
CA ASP A 141 20.90 1.50 3.86
C ASP A 141 19.77 1.79 2.85
N TRP A 142 18.50 1.53 3.20
CA TRP A 142 17.34 1.88 2.39
C TRP A 142 16.81 3.30 2.67
N ILE A 143 17.35 4.00 3.68
CA ILE A 143 16.89 5.35 4.03
C ILE A 143 16.95 6.30 2.83
N GLY A 144 15.85 7.06 2.61
CA GLY A 144 15.68 7.95 1.48
C GLY A 144 15.46 7.25 0.14
N ARG A 145 15.27 5.92 0.11
CA ARG A 145 14.93 5.21 -1.11
C ARG A 145 13.43 5.00 -1.24
N ARG A 146 12.96 4.96 -2.46
CA ARG A 146 11.60 4.51 -2.78
C ARG A 146 11.58 3.00 -2.80
N VAL A 147 10.58 2.44 -2.14
CA VAL A 147 10.34 1.00 -2.02
C VAL A 147 8.93 0.68 -2.46
N GLU A 148 8.78 -0.53 -2.98
CA GLU A 148 7.49 -1.10 -3.27
C GLU A 148 6.98 -1.86 -2.05
N VAL A 149 5.75 -1.59 -1.64
CA VAL A 149 5.10 -2.23 -0.50
C VAL A 149 3.94 -3.06 -1.02
N ARG A 150 4.04 -4.36 -0.86
CA ARG A 150 3.01 -5.33 -1.17
C ARG A 150 2.32 -5.76 0.13
N GLU A 151 1.07 -5.36 0.29
CA GLU A 151 0.25 -5.72 1.44
C GLU A 151 -0.69 -6.86 1.05
N THR A 152 -0.55 -8.00 1.69
CA THR A 152 -1.46 -9.13 1.60
C THR A 152 -2.39 -9.18 2.82
N LYS A 153 -3.21 -10.22 2.94
CA LYS A 153 -4.07 -10.43 4.10
C LYS A 153 -3.25 -10.55 5.41
N ASP A 154 -2.11 -11.23 5.36
CA ASP A 154 -1.35 -11.64 6.53
C ASP A 154 0.04 -11.01 6.63
N LYS A 155 0.54 -10.41 5.54
CA LYS A 155 1.92 -9.91 5.42
C LYS A 155 2.00 -8.52 4.81
N VAL A 156 3.07 -7.83 5.17
CA VAL A 156 3.56 -6.62 4.51
C VAL A 156 4.96 -6.94 3.99
N GLU A 157 5.11 -7.00 2.68
CA GLU A 157 6.38 -7.25 2.00
C GLU A 157 6.88 -5.93 1.43
N ILE A 158 8.09 -5.52 1.83
CA ILE A 158 8.70 -4.26 1.39
C ILE A 158 9.89 -4.63 0.51
N GLN A 159 9.88 -4.15 -0.73
CA GLN A 159 10.85 -4.53 -1.74
C GLN A 159 11.62 -3.32 -2.28
N LEU A 160 12.93 -3.44 -2.33
CA LEU A 160 13.82 -2.47 -2.94
C LEU A 160 14.43 -3.05 -4.22
N ASP A 161 14.31 -2.31 -5.33
CA ASP A 161 14.90 -2.61 -6.65
C ASP A 161 14.59 -4.03 -7.17
N GLY A 162 13.44 -4.60 -6.78
CA GLY A 162 12.99 -5.91 -7.23
C GLY A 162 13.80 -7.12 -6.71
N ARG A 163 14.83 -6.90 -5.88
CA ARG A 163 15.76 -7.95 -5.44
C ARG A 163 15.85 -8.15 -3.94
N ARG A 164 15.75 -7.06 -3.18
CA ARG A 164 15.88 -7.08 -1.72
C ARG A 164 14.50 -6.95 -1.11
N MET A 165 14.13 -7.88 -0.26
CA MET A 165 12.79 -7.95 0.34
C MET A 165 12.86 -8.10 1.85
N VAL A 166 12.00 -7.37 2.55
CA VAL A 166 11.75 -7.48 3.98
C VAL A 166 10.28 -7.83 4.18
N THR A 167 10.01 -8.81 5.01
CA THR A 167 8.65 -9.27 5.30
C THR A 167 8.31 -9.02 6.76
N HIS A 168 7.17 -8.39 6.99
CA HIS A 168 6.56 -8.22 8.30
C HIS A 168 5.21 -8.92 8.36
N LEU A 169 4.77 -9.30 9.55
CA LEU A 169 3.39 -9.69 9.77
C LEU A 169 2.48 -8.45 9.67
N ARG A 170 1.35 -8.60 8.99
CA ARG A 170 0.35 -7.55 8.94
C ARG A 170 -0.38 -7.49 10.28
N ILE A 171 -0.48 -6.30 10.86
CA ILE A 171 -1.23 -6.05 12.08
C ILE A 171 -2.47 -5.23 11.69
N ALA A 172 -3.61 -5.91 11.54
CA ALA A 172 -4.83 -5.31 11.00
C ALA A 172 -5.53 -4.34 11.98
N GLU A 173 -5.40 -4.60 13.28
CA GLU A 173 -6.14 -3.88 14.34
C GLU A 173 -5.27 -2.90 15.14
N ALA A 174 -3.96 -2.88 14.92
CA ALA A 174 -3.04 -1.99 15.61
C ALA A 174 -2.90 -0.67 14.87
N GLU A 175 -3.05 0.43 15.59
CA GLU A 175 -2.85 1.79 15.08
C GLU A 175 -1.60 2.41 15.70
N HIS A 176 -0.90 3.24 14.89
CA HIS A 176 0.29 3.99 15.31
C HIS A 176 1.43 3.12 15.88
N GLN A 177 1.50 1.85 15.47
CA GLN A 177 2.53 0.92 15.95
C GLN A 177 3.83 1.07 15.14
N ARG A 178 4.96 0.88 15.85
CA ARG A 178 6.28 0.70 15.24
C ARG A 178 6.65 -0.78 15.30
N ILE A 179 6.61 -1.44 14.15
CA ILE A 179 6.97 -2.85 14.00
C ILE A 179 8.44 -2.92 13.59
N THR A 180 9.29 -3.39 14.49
CA THR A 180 10.74 -3.40 14.29
C THR A 180 11.27 -4.81 14.32
N LEU A 181 11.94 -5.23 13.23
CA LEU A 181 12.73 -6.47 13.23
C LEU A 181 14.06 -6.23 13.95
N SER A 182 14.47 -7.21 14.76
CA SER A 182 15.71 -7.12 15.55
C SER A 182 16.96 -6.94 14.67
N GLU A 183 16.96 -7.51 13.47
CA GLU A 183 18.04 -7.38 12.48
C GLU A 183 18.22 -5.96 11.93
N HIS A 184 17.18 -5.15 11.96
CA HIS A 184 17.23 -3.76 11.49
C HIS A 184 17.75 -2.80 12.56
N ARG A 185 17.79 -3.23 13.82
CA ARG A 185 18.27 -2.45 14.95
C ARG A 185 18.97 -3.34 15.97
N PRO A 186 20.29 -3.32 15.98
CA PRO A 186 21.03 -4.02 17.02
C PRO A 186 20.61 -3.52 18.42
N PRO A 187 20.60 -4.38 19.43
CA PRO A 187 20.27 -4.02 20.81
C PRO A 187 21.08 -2.80 21.30
N ARG A 188 20.42 -1.97 22.13
CA ARG A 188 21.12 -0.84 22.76
C ARG A 188 22.30 -1.37 23.58
N GLY A 189 23.50 -0.80 23.38
CA GLY A 189 24.73 -1.20 24.05
C GLY A 189 25.66 -2.09 23.23
N GLN A 190 25.19 -2.72 22.13
CA GLN A 190 26.05 -3.46 21.20
C GLN A 190 26.57 -2.59 20.03
N GLN A 191 26.20 -1.32 20.00
CA GLN A 191 26.75 -0.40 19.01
C GLN A 191 28.16 -0.01 19.44
N GLY A 192 29.17 -0.44 18.70
CA GLY A 192 30.54 0.04 18.79
C GLY A 192 30.64 1.56 18.57
N PRO A 193 31.80 2.17 18.79
CA PRO A 193 32.03 3.57 18.49
C PRO A 193 31.65 3.83 17.03
N ARG A 194 30.89 4.91 16.80
CA ARG A 194 30.46 5.28 15.45
C ARG A 194 31.69 5.59 14.60
N PRO A 195 31.79 5.02 13.39
CA PRO A 195 32.88 5.33 12.49
C PRO A 195 32.89 6.82 12.12
N ASP A 196 34.06 7.43 12.03
CA ASP A 196 34.24 8.76 11.45
C ASP A 196 35.17 8.61 10.22
N PRO A 197 34.76 9.00 9.01
CA PRO A 197 33.45 9.58 8.66
C PRO A 197 32.28 8.60 8.74
N HIS A 198 31.09 9.11 9.03
CA HIS A 198 29.87 8.33 9.05
C HIS A 198 29.59 7.68 7.68
N PRO A 199 28.98 6.48 7.63
CA PRO A 199 28.59 5.88 6.34
C PRO A 199 27.72 6.80 5.49
N GLU A 200 26.75 7.47 6.10
CA GLU A 200 25.88 8.43 5.43
C GLU A 200 26.66 9.63 4.85
N GLU A 201 27.72 10.09 5.54
CA GLU A 201 28.60 11.16 5.05
C GLU A 201 29.34 10.74 3.78
N LYS A 202 29.87 9.50 3.75
CA LYS A 202 30.53 8.94 2.56
C LYS A 202 29.60 8.88 1.37
N ASP A 203 28.37 8.40 1.60
CA ASP A 203 27.35 8.30 0.55
C ASP A 203 26.96 9.68 -0.01
N ILE A 204 26.76 10.67 0.88
CA ILE A 204 26.46 12.06 0.49
C ILE A 204 27.58 12.62 -0.38
N LEU A 205 28.83 12.54 0.07
CA LEU A 205 29.97 13.13 -0.62
C LEU A 205 30.34 12.38 -1.91
N THR A 206 30.00 11.10 -2.02
CA THR A 206 30.14 10.34 -3.26
C THR A 206 29.11 10.79 -4.30
N ALA A 207 27.87 11.04 -3.89
CA ALA A 207 26.78 11.46 -4.78
C ALA A 207 26.85 12.97 -5.12
N ALA A 208 27.23 13.81 -4.15
CA ALA A 208 27.26 15.26 -4.25
C ALA A 208 28.49 15.83 -3.52
N PRO A 209 29.69 15.83 -4.12
CA PRO A 209 30.93 16.32 -3.49
C PRO A 209 30.86 17.80 -3.06
N GLU A 210 30.03 18.59 -3.73
CA GLU A 210 29.84 20.03 -3.48
C GLU A 210 29.31 20.30 -2.05
N LEU A 211 28.68 19.33 -1.42
CA LEU A 211 28.10 19.45 -0.10
C LEU A 211 29.12 19.37 1.03
N ILE A 212 30.42 19.15 0.74
CA ILE A 212 31.48 18.96 1.75
C ILE A 212 31.53 20.08 2.80
N GLY A 213 31.41 21.33 2.37
CA GLY A 213 31.43 22.50 3.26
C GLY A 213 30.21 22.52 4.18
N TYR A 214 29.03 22.20 3.65
CA TYR A 214 27.79 22.13 4.42
C TYR A 214 27.81 21.00 5.44
N VAL A 215 28.25 19.81 5.05
CA VAL A 215 28.38 18.65 5.93
C VAL A 215 29.33 18.96 7.07
N ALA A 216 30.48 19.60 6.82
CA ALA A 216 31.43 20.01 7.86
C ALA A 216 30.81 21.02 8.86
N GLY A 217 30.02 21.98 8.34
CA GLY A 217 29.26 22.93 9.17
C GLY A 217 28.17 22.27 10.01
N LEU A 218 27.45 21.33 9.42
CA LEU A 218 26.41 20.55 10.07
C LEU A 218 26.98 19.71 11.23
N LYS A 219 28.13 19.04 11.04
CA LYS A 219 28.84 18.27 12.07
C LYS A 219 29.23 19.13 13.27
N LYS A 220 29.65 20.36 13.05
CA LYS A 220 30.02 21.29 14.13
C LYS A 220 28.84 21.69 15.00
N ARG A 221 27.64 21.80 14.41
CA ARG A 221 26.43 22.30 15.10
C ARG A 221 25.56 21.18 15.68
N SER A 222 25.47 20.01 15.06
CA SER A 222 24.55 18.92 15.41
C SER A 222 25.19 17.76 16.14
N ARG A 223 26.08 18.02 17.11
CA ARG A 223 26.89 16.98 17.80
C ARG A 223 26.08 15.79 18.34
N LYS A 224 24.88 16.01 18.91
CA LYS A 224 24.09 14.93 19.55
C LYS A 224 23.21 14.17 18.53
N LEU A 225 22.78 14.80 17.45
CA LEU A 225 21.84 14.25 16.47
C LEU A 225 22.43 14.14 15.06
N ILE A 226 23.77 14.16 14.96
CA ILE A 226 24.46 14.22 13.66
C ILE A 226 24.06 13.09 12.72
N THR A 227 23.87 11.87 13.22
CA THR A 227 23.47 10.73 12.38
C THR A 227 22.09 10.96 11.74
N LEU A 228 21.12 11.49 12.49
CA LEU A 228 19.80 11.81 11.94
C LEU A 228 19.89 12.93 10.92
N ALA A 229 20.68 13.97 11.20
CA ALA A 229 20.90 15.07 10.29
C ALA A 229 21.56 14.62 8.98
N LEU A 230 22.58 13.77 9.04
CA LEU A 230 23.21 13.18 7.85
C LEU A 230 22.24 12.30 7.06
N ARG A 231 21.42 11.53 7.74
CA ARG A 231 20.37 10.72 7.09
C ARG A 231 19.32 11.58 6.38
N GLN A 232 18.91 12.67 7.01
CA GLN A 232 18.00 13.61 6.38
C GLN A 232 18.62 14.28 5.16
N LEU A 233 19.88 14.70 5.25
CA LEU A 233 20.61 15.25 4.09
C LEU A 233 20.82 14.20 2.98
N LEU A 234 21.12 12.95 3.34
CA LEU A 234 21.21 11.84 2.38
C LEU A 234 19.88 11.59 1.67
N ARG A 235 18.76 11.68 2.41
CA ARG A 235 17.43 11.65 1.80
C ARG A 235 17.27 12.74 0.75
N PHE A 236 17.67 13.98 1.04
CA PHE A 236 17.58 15.08 0.08
C PHE A 236 18.42 14.81 -1.17
N VAL A 237 19.66 14.29 -1.00
CA VAL A 237 20.53 13.91 -2.13
C VAL A 237 19.90 12.84 -3.01
N ARG A 238 19.10 11.93 -2.45
CA ARG A 238 18.44 10.84 -3.18
C ARG A 238 17.10 11.22 -3.79
N GLU A 239 16.39 12.17 -3.19
CA GLU A 239 15.03 12.52 -3.55
C GLU A 239 14.95 13.68 -4.52
N TYR A 240 15.81 14.70 -4.34
CA TYR A 240 15.72 15.92 -5.13
C TYR A 240 16.73 15.97 -6.27
N PRO A 241 16.40 16.68 -7.37
CA PRO A 241 17.35 16.93 -8.44
C PRO A 241 18.60 17.67 -7.94
N ARG A 242 19.76 17.39 -8.55
CA ARG A 242 21.06 17.87 -8.05
C ARG A 242 21.19 19.40 -8.08
N GLU A 243 20.77 20.04 -9.17
CA GLU A 243 20.93 21.50 -9.32
C GLU A 243 20.15 22.30 -8.27
N PRO A 244 18.84 22.08 -8.04
CA PRO A 244 18.10 22.74 -6.97
C PRO A 244 18.67 22.48 -5.58
N LEU A 245 19.13 21.24 -5.33
CA LEU A 245 19.76 20.85 -4.05
C LEU A 245 21.06 21.62 -3.80
N VAL A 246 21.99 21.60 -4.76
CA VAL A 246 23.30 22.28 -4.63
C VAL A 246 23.09 23.76 -4.45
N GLY A 247 22.25 24.40 -5.29
CA GLY A 247 21.98 25.82 -5.17
C GLY A 247 21.35 26.24 -3.84
N ALA A 248 20.45 25.38 -3.28
CA ALA A 248 19.88 25.63 -1.95
C ALA A 248 20.93 25.47 -0.84
N VAL A 249 21.81 24.48 -0.95
CA VAL A 249 22.90 24.22 0.02
C VAL A 249 23.94 25.33 -0.01
N GLU A 250 24.31 25.86 -1.17
CA GLU A 250 25.23 27.00 -1.30
C GLU A 250 24.64 28.26 -0.63
N GLU A 251 23.37 28.55 -0.89
CA GLU A 251 22.65 29.66 -0.26
C GLU A 251 22.57 29.47 1.26
N ALA A 252 22.18 28.29 1.73
CA ALA A 252 22.11 27.96 3.14
C ALA A 252 23.48 28.10 3.82
N THR A 253 24.55 27.66 3.15
CA THR A 253 25.94 27.81 3.65
C THR A 253 26.33 29.28 3.78
N ARG A 254 26.03 30.12 2.78
CA ARG A 254 26.30 31.56 2.79
C ARG A 254 25.65 32.28 3.96
N TYR A 255 24.42 31.89 4.33
CA TYR A 255 23.70 32.46 5.44
C TYR A 255 23.92 31.71 6.78
N GLY A 256 24.75 30.66 6.80
CA GLY A 256 25.00 29.87 7.99
C GLY A 256 23.78 29.10 8.50
N LEU A 257 22.88 28.74 7.61
CA LEU A 257 21.62 28.02 7.90
C LEU A 257 21.86 26.51 7.84
N TYR A 258 21.78 25.85 9.00
CA TYR A 258 21.97 24.37 9.12
C TYR A 258 20.71 23.66 9.63
N ASP A 259 19.58 24.33 9.55
CA ASP A 259 18.26 23.75 9.80
C ASP A 259 17.78 23.03 8.53
N LEU A 260 17.66 21.72 8.61
CA LEU A 260 17.35 20.88 7.46
C LEU A 260 15.89 21.03 6.98
N ASP A 261 14.97 21.38 7.86
CA ASP A 261 13.58 21.64 7.46
C ASP A 261 13.46 22.95 6.66
N ARG A 262 14.30 23.94 7.00
CA ARG A 262 14.43 25.16 6.18
C ARG A 262 15.12 24.89 4.86
N LEU A 263 16.19 24.09 4.88
CA LEU A 263 16.88 23.70 3.65
C LEU A 263 15.91 22.98 2.70
N GLU A 264 15.09 22.04 3.18
CA GLU A 264 14.10 21.35 2.36
C GLU A 264 13.12 22.32 1.70
N ARG A 265 12.63 23.31 2.44
CA ARG A 265 11.77 24.35 1.86
C ARG A 265 12.49 25.20 0.79
N MET A 266 13.78 25.46 0.96
CA MET A 266 14.58 26.17 -0.07
C MET A 266 14.75 25.31 -1.33
N ILE A 267 14.99 24.02 -1.19
CA ILE A 267 15.06 23.06 -2.30
C ILE A 267 13.73 23.04 -3.04
N LEU A 268 12.62 22.86 -2.32
CA LEU A 268 11.28 22.80 -2.91
C LEU A 268 10.90 24.06 -3.68
N ARG A 269 11.27 25.26 -3.19
CA ARG A 269 11.06 26.52 -3.91
C ARG A 269 11.79 26.54 -5.25
N ARG A 270 13.03 26.02 -5.31
CA ARG A 270 13.82 25.96 -6.53
C ARG A 270 13.25 24.94 -7.51
N VAL A 271 12.86 23.76 -7.00
CA VAL A 271 12.21 22.72 -7.82
C VAL A 271 10.88 23.25 -8.40
N ALA A 272 10.05 23.93 -7.60
CA ALA A 272 8.78 24.47 -8.07
C ALA A 272 8.97 25.50 -9.21
N HIS A 273 10.05 26.28 -9.16
CA HIS A 273 10.33 27.28 -10.19
C HIS A 273 10.75 26.65 -11.54
N GLU A 274 11.34 25.48 -11.53
CA GLU A 274 11.81 24.80 -12.75
C GLU A 274 10.74 23.88 -13.38
N TYR A 275 9.87 23.28 -12.59
CA TYR A 275 8.92 22.26 -13.05
C TYR A 275 7.47 22.73 -13.16
N PHE A 276 7.11 23.90 -12.61
CA PHE A 276 5.76 24.47 -12.66
C PHE A 276 5.61 25.70 -13.55
N LEU A 277 6.53 25.95 -14.47
CA LEU A 277 6.23 26.78 -15.61
C LEU A 277 5.24 26.00 -16.48
N LEU A 278 3.94 26.11 -16.16
CA LEU A 278 2.90 25.82 -17.13
C LEU A 278 3.24 26.68 -18.36
N ASN A 279 3.48 26.03 -19.51
CA ASN A 279 3.46 26.72 -20.78
C ASN A 279 2.13 27.49 -20.81
N GLU A 280 2.17 28.80 -20.66
CA GLU A 280 1.13 29.68 -21.13
C GLU A 280 1.12 29.49 -22.64
N GLY A 281 0.32 28.50 -23.07
CA GLY A 281 0.09 28.22 -24.47
C GLY A 281 -0.43 29.49 -25.08
N SER A 282 0.35 30.00 -26.02
CA SER A 282 -0.05 31.01 -26.96
C SER A 282 -1.48 30.74 -27.44
N HIS A 283 -2.43 31.49 -26.93
CA HIS A 283 -3.64 31.78 -27.68
C HIS A 283 -3.19 32.69 -28.82
N GLU A 284 -2.83 32.12 -29.96
CA GLU A 284 -2.93 32.81 -31.23
C GLU A 284 -4.39 32.71 -31.65
N ASP A 285 -5.05 33.86 -31.58
CA ASP A 285 -6.30 34.14 -32.28
C ASP A 285 -6.09 33.92 -33.80
N ASP A 286 -6.95 33.09 -34.41
CA ASP A 286 -7.46 33.26 -35.77
C ASP A 286 -8.90 32.68 -35.86
#